data_701f689ad556e879f9e50645b3ba28b2
#
_entry.id   701f689ad556e879f9e50645b3ba28b2
#
_cell.length_a   1.000
_cell.length_b   1.000
_cell.length_c   1.000
_cell.angle_alpha   90.00
_cell.angle_beta   90.00
_cell.angle_gamma   90.00
#
_symmetry.space_group_name_H-M   'P 1'
#
loop_
_entity.id
_entity.type
_entity.pdbx_description
1 polymer ?
#
loop_
_entity_poly.entity_id
_entity_poly.type
_entity_poly.pdbx_seq_one_letter_code
_entity_poly.pdbx_strand_id
1 'polypeptide(L)'
;MPLFATALDNTLIFSKGFVRDEDVIAVEYKDNKELSYMTKQALDTLKLLNEKITIVPITSRSLEEFKQLTFYNIFEHAILSNGLVILYKGLVEDGNWQSIIQKEFDKIDLSDVESLLYNCSSLFKSDFELKGYYYYAEVKEHQEIMVLKLLKPFLHKDWNCFVQDNKLYVTPKIVTKENALKYLSGKHDLDLLHSFGVGDSKADKGFIDLTMNKMSFVNSELWDSLKEKEKYKYSIFFLGLSGSEEMLKLIARF
;
A
#
# COMPACT_ATOMS: atom_id res chain seq x y z
N MET A 1 -19.71 6.72 5.95
CA MET A 1 -19.64 7.28 4.56
C MET A 1 -19.15 6.20 3.60
N PRO A 2 -19.58 6.21 2.32
CA PRO A 2 -19.02 5.30 1.32
C PRO A 2 -17.50 5.44 1.25
N LEU A 3 -16.82 4.31 0.99
CA LEU A 3 -15.35 4.23 1.04
C LEU A 3 -14.80 3.78 -0.30
N PHE A 4 -13.71 4.41 -0.74
CA PHE A 4 -12.86 3.92 -1.82
C PHE A 4 -11.44 3.69 -1.29
N ALA A 5 -11.10 2.42 -1.04
CA ALA A 5 -9.78 1.97 -0.64
C ALA A 5 -8.95 1.63 -1.89
N THR A 6 -7.82 2.27 -2.10
CA THR A 6 -7.06 2.15 -3.34
C THR A 6 -5.56 2.04 -3.11
N ALA A 7 -4.89 1.15 -3.85
CA ALA A 7 -3.45 1.24 -4.01
C ALA A 7 -3.10 2.50 -4.84
N LEU A 8 -1.85 2.89 -4.84
CA LEU A 8 -1.36 4.05 -5.62
C LEU A 8 -0.61 3.58 -6.87
N ASP A 9 0.52 2.95 -6.69
CA ASP A 9 1.39 2.50 -7.77
C ASP A 9 0.69 1.44 -8.63
N ASN A 10 0.83 1.53 -9.94
CA ASN A 10 0.16 0.69 -10.95
C ASN A 10 -1.37 0.59 -10.79
N THR A 11 -1.96 1.51 -10.04
CA THR A 11 -3.41 1.54 -9.78
C THR A 11 -3.98 2.92 -10.11
N LEU A 12 -3.55 3.97 -9.42
CA LEU A 12 -3.91 5.37 -9.72
C LEU A 12 -2.81 6.08 -10.51
N ILE A 13 -1.55 5.78 -10.20
CA ILE A 13 -0.36 6.42 -10.80
C ILE A 13 0.53 5.38 -11.47
N PHE A 14 1.16 5.78 -12.57
CA PHE A 14 1.96 4.91 -13.41
C PHE A 14 3.29 5.55 -13.78
N SER A 15 4.34 4.74 -13.86
CA SER A 15 5.66 5.18 -14.32
C SER A 15 5.64 5.54 -15.82
N LYS A 16 6.68 6.23 -16.27
CA LYS A 16 6.83 6.68 -17.67
C LYS A 16 6.69 5.55 -18.71
N GLY A 17 7.00 4.32 -18.34
CA GLY A 17 6.86 3.16 -19.24
C GLY A 17 5.42 2.85 -19.67
N PHE A 18 4.42 3.37 -18.95
CA PHE A 18 3.00 3.23 -19.29
C PHE A 18 2.46 4.40 -20.10
N VAL A 19 3.21 5.49 -20.25
CA VAL A 19 2.79 6.68 -21.03
C VAL A 19 2.94 6.37 -22.50
N ARG A 20 1.83 6.56 -23.24
CA ARG A 20 1.78 6.46 -24.70
C ARG A 20 1.29 7.80 -25.27
N ASP A 21 0.28 7.79 -26.10
CA ASP A 21 -0.29 8.98 -26.75
C ASP A 21 -1.48 9.57 -25.98
N GLU A 22 -1.58 9.32 -24.68
CA GLU A 22 -2.66 9.87 -23.84
C GLU A 22 -2.35 11.30 -23.38
N ASP A 23 -3.40 12.06 -23.07
CA ASP A 23 -3.30 13.38 -22.41
C ASP A 23 -2.95 13.18 -20.93
N VAL A 24 -1.65 13.09 -20.66
CA VAL A 24 -1.09 12.77 -19.34
C VAL A 24 -0.51 14.00 -18.66
N ILE A 25 -0.55 13.97 -17.34
CA ILE A 25 0.13 14.94 -16.48
C ILE A 25 1.06 14.20 -15.52
N ALA A 26 2.22 14.79 -15.24
CA ALA A 26 3.07 14.32 -14.19
C ALA A 26 2.44 14.68 -12.83
N VAL A 27 2.35 13.68 -11.95
CA VAL A 27 1.71 13.82 -10.63
C VAL A 27 2.66 13.52 -9.47
N GLU A 28 3.88 13.18 -9.77
CA GLU A 28 4.94 12.94 -8.78
C GLU A 28 6.26 13.52 -9.26
N TYR A 29 6.96 14.20 -8.33
CA TYR A 29 8.24 14.82 -8.60
C TYR A 29 9.25 14.49 -7.49
N LYS A 30 10.49 14.17 -7.89
CA LYS A 30 11.64 14.06 -7.00
C LYS A 30 12.84 14.73 -7.66
N ASP A 31 13.49 15.65 -6.95
CA ASP A 31 14.65 16.40 -7.46
C ASP A 31 14.39 17.03 -8.85
N ASN A 32 13.20 17.61 -9.03
CA ASN A 32 12.71 18.20 -10.29
C ASN A 32 12.54 17.19 -11.45
N LYS A 33 12.55 15.88 -11.17
CA LYS A 33 12.28 14.85 -12.17
C LYS A 33 10.86 14.32 -12.00
N GLU A 34 10.19 14.18 -13.12
CA GLU A 34 8.87 13.53 -13.18
C GLU A 34 9.02 12.01 -13.01
N LEU A 35 8.29 11.44 -12.07
CA LEU A 35 8.36 10.01 -11.74
C LEU A 35 7.11 9.26 -12.15
N SER A 36 5.92 9.78 -11.84
CA SER A 36 4.65 9.11 -12.07
C SER A 36 3.64 10.03 -12.73
N TYR A 37 2.71 9.41 -13.46
CA TYR A 37 1.76 10.07 -14.32
C TYR A 37 0.33 9.58 -14.08
N MET A 38 -0.65 10.43 -14.36
CA MET A 38 -2.07 10.11 -14.53
C MET A 38 -2.58 10.73 -15.84
N THR A 39 -3.71 10.25 -16.37
CA THR A 39 -4.43 11.07 -17.35
C THR A 39 -5.02 12.28 -16.61
N LYS A 40 -5.13 13.41 -17.31
CA LYS A 40 -5.79 14.60 -16.75
C LYS A 40 -7.21 14.29 -16.28
N GLN A 41 -7.95 13.51 -17.08
CA GLN A 41 -9.31 13.11 -16.73
C GLN A 41 -9.38 12.22 -15.48
N ALA A 42 -8.42 11.30 -15.31
CA ALA A 42 -8.37 10.46 -14.11
C ALA A 42 -8.15 11.31 -12.83
N LEU A 43 -7.23 12.29 -12.87
CA LEU A 43 -7.01 13.18 -11.73
C LEU A 43 -8.23 14.05 -11.43
N ASP A 44 -8.87 14.61 -12.45
CA ASP A 44 -10.08 15.43 -12.27
C ASP A 44 -11.23 14.59 -11.70
N THR A 45 -11.41 13.35 -12.19
CA THR A 45 -12.41 12.41 -11.65
C THR A 45 -12.11 12.03 -10.20
N LEU A 46 -10.84 11.77 -9.86
CA LEU A 46 -10.42 11.44 -8.49
C LEU A 46 -10.76 12.60 -7.51
N LYS A 47 -10.49 13.84 -7.92
CA LYS A 47 -10.82 15.03 -7.11
C LYS A 47 -12.33 15.17 -6.88
N LEU A 48 -13.13 15.00 -7.93
CA LEU A 48 -14.60 15.04 -7.82
C LEU A 48 -15.16 13.90 -6.95
N LEU A 49 -14.58 12.71 -7.04
CA LEU A 49 -14.95 11.58 -6.17
C LEU A 49 -14.65 11.90 -4.70
N ASN A 50 -13.50 12.49 -4.42
CA ASN A 50 -13.09 12.82 -3.06
C ASN A 50 -14.00 13.85 -2.36
N GLU A 51 -14.80 14.60 -3.10
CA GLU A 51 -15.84 15.49 -2.55
C GLU A 51 -17.09 14.71 -2.10
N LYS A 52 -17.30 13.48 -2.58
CA LYS A 52 -18.53 12.71 -2.38
C LYS A 52 -18.35 11.48 -1.49
N ILE A 53 -17.19 10.85 -1.54
CA ILE A 53 -16.86 9.63 -0.83
C ILE A 53 -15.50 9.76 -0.15
N THR A 54 -15.27 9.00 0.92
CA THR A 54 -13.95 8.95 1.55
C THR A 54 -13.01 8.10 0.72
N ILE A 55 -11.93 8.70 0.20
CA ILE A 55 -10.88 7.97 -0.51
C ILE A 55 -9.72 7.73 0.45
N VAL A 56 -9.31 6.47 0.58
CA VAL A 56 -8.18 6.07 1.42
C VAL A 56 -7.11 5.41 0.55
N PRO A 57 -6.02 6.11 0.20
CA PRO A 57 -4.85 5.47 -0.41
C PRO A 57 -4.18 4.53 0.60
N ILE A 58 -3.84 3.32 0.13
CA ILE A 58 -3.22 2.24 0.92
C ILE A 58 -1.98 1.78 0.18
N THR A 59 -0.81 2.21 0.62
CA THR A 59 0.42 2.06 -0.14
C THR A 59 1.59 1.54 0.71
N SER A 60 2.58 1.00 0.04
CA SER A 60 3.88 0.72 0.64
C SER A 60 4.72 1.97 0.86
N ARG A 61 4.42 3.08 0.19
CA ARG A 61 5.18 4.32 0.25
C ARG A 61 5.34 4.86 1.66
N SER A 62 6.49 5.44 1.96
CA SER A 62 6.74 6.23 3.16
C SER A 62 5.98 7.56 3.11
N LEU A 63 5.95 8.27 4.23
CA LEU A 63 5.37 9.62 4.28
C LEU A 63 6.08 10.60 3.34
N GLU A 64 7.41 10.47 3.23
CA GLU A 64 8.22 11.32 2.34
C GLU A 64 7.88 11.08 0.87
N GLU A 65 7.76 9.81 0.46
CA GLU A 65 7.37 9.44 -0.91
C GLU A 65 5.92 9.83 -1.21
N PHE A 66 5.01 9.66 -0.24
CA PHE A 66 3.62 10.07 -0.39
C PHE A 66 3.48 11.58 -0.63
N LYS A 67 4.30 12.40 0.06
CA LYS A 67 4.34 13.87 -0.13
C LYS A 67 4.88 14.33 -1.48
N GLN A 68 5.56 13.46 -2.24
CA GLN A 68 6.02 13.78 -3.59
C GLN A 68 4.86 13.83 -4.61
N LEU A 69 3.70 13.26 -4.26
CA LEU A 69 2.49 13.35 -5.09
C LEU A 69 1.89 14.75 -5.04
N THR A 70 1.59 15.35 -6.18
CA THR A 70 1.02 16.71 -6.27
C THR A 70 -0.38 16.83 -5.67
N PHE A 71 -1.05 15.70 -5.45
CA PHE A 71 -2.42 15.61 -4.95
C PHE A 71 -2.56 14.91 -3.58
N TYR A 72 -1.44 14.66 -2.87
CA TYR A 72 -1.47 13.96 -1.58
C TYR A 72 -2.42 14.60 -0.55
N ASN A 73 -2.58 15.90 -0.62
CA ASN A 73 -3.34 16.72 0.35
C ASN A 73 -4.85 16.70 0.13
N ILE A 74 -5.36 16.08 -0.93
CA ILE A 74 -6.81 15.92 -1.10
C ILE A 74 -7.37 14.84 -0.17
N PHE A 75 -6.56 13.88 0.27
CA PHE A 75 -7.01 12.76 1.09
C PHE A 75 -7.12 13.16 2.57
N GLU A 76 -8.25 12.82 3.17
CA GLU A 76 -8.45 12.98 4.61
C GLU A 76 -7.71 11.92 5.41
N HIS A 77 -7.60 10.72 4.88
CA HIS A 77 -6.92 9.58 5.46
C HIS A 77 -5.97 8.94 4.46
N ALA A 78 -4.86 8.36 4.96
CA ALA A 78 -3.99 7.52 4.17
C ALA A 78 -3.38 6.40 5.04
N ILE A 79 -3.13 5.24 4.44
CA ILE A 79 -2.42 4.12 5.07
C ILE A 79 -1.11 3.92 4.32
N LEU A 80 0.01 4.14 5.01
CA LEU A 80 1.35 4.14 4.44
C LEU A 80 2.20 2.98 4.97
N SER A 81 3.35 2.75 4.33
CA SER A 81 4.34 1.74 4.73
C SER A 81 3.70 0.39 5.04
N ASN A 82 2.83 -0.09 4.12
CA ASN A 82 2.11 -1.36 4.24
C ASN A 82 1.26 -1.51 5.52
N GLY A 83 0.73 -0.40 6.06
CA GLY A 83 -0.10 -0.40 7.26
C GLY A 83 0.64 -0.03 8.54
N LEU A 84 1.92 0.32 8.45
CA LEU A 84 2.70 0.77 9.61
C LEU A 84 2.22 2.15 10.11
N VAL A 85 1.87 3.04 9.19
CA VAL A 85 1.46 4.41 9.46
C VAL A 85 0.06 4.66 8.94
N ILE A 86 -0.80 5.22 9.79
CA ILE A 86 -2.11 5.75 9.41
C ILE A 86 -2.06 7.26 9.59
N LEU A 87 -2.47 8.00 8.55
CA LEU A 87 -2.51 9.45 8.56
C LEU A 87 -3.94 9.95 8.56
N TYR A 88 -4.12 11.08 9.26
CA TYR A 88 -5.30 11.95 9.19
C TYR A 88 -5.02 13.19 8.36
N LYS A 89 -6.08 13.97 8.14
CA LYS A 89 -6.04 15.30 7.54
C LYS A 89 -4.90 16.15 8.12
N GLY A 90 -4.13 16.77 7.25
CA GLY A 90 -2.94 17.52 7.65
C GLY A 90 -1.71 16.66 7.91
N LEU A 91 -1.71 15.39 7.48
CA LEU A 91 -0.59 14.44 7.63
C LEU A 91 -0.22 14.14 9.08
N VAL A 92 -1.21 14.14 9.97
CA VAL A 92 -1.01 13.79 11.37
C VAL A 92 -1.08 12.26 11.51
N GLU A 93 -0.06 11.67 12.12
CA GLU A 93 -0.02 10.24 12.39
C GLU A 93 -0.99 9.84 13.51
N ASP A 94 -1.62 8.69 13.36
CA ASP A 94 -2.52 8.12 14.36
C ASP A 94 -1.75 7.48 15.52
N GLY A 95 -1.55 8.24 16.61
CA GLY A 95 -0.87 7.73 17.79
C GLY A 95 -1.56 6.55 18.48
N ASN A 96 -2.89 6.37 18.32
CA ASN A 96 -3.58 5.21 18.86
C ASN A 96 -3.23 3.93 18.08
N TRP A 97 -3.13 4.02 16.75
CA TRP A 97 -2.67 2.91 15.94
C TRP A 97 -1.24 2.51 16.29
N GLN A 98 -0.35 3.48 16.42
CA GLN A 98 1.03 3.23 16.86
C GLN A 98 1.06 2.57 18.24
N SER A 99 0.23 3.01 19.19
CA SER A 99 0.12 2.40 20.51
C SER A 99 -0.38 0.96 20.47
N ILE A 100 -1.27 0.62 19.53
CA ILE A 100 -1.73 -0.76 19.32
C ILE A 100 -0.57 -1.62 18.80
N ILE A 101 0.19 -1.13 17.80
CA ILE A 101 1.36 -1.86 17.29
C ILE A 101 2.39 -2.08 18.39
N GLN A 102 2.69 -1.04 19.19
CA GLN A 102 3.62 -1.15 20.30
C GLN A 102 3.20 -2.22 21.33
N LYS A 103 1.92 -2.26 21.71
CA LYS A 103 1.40 -3.28 22.62
C LYS A 103 1.51 -4.71 22.07
N GLU A 104 1.38 -4.90 20.77
CA GLU A 104 1.60 -6.22 20.16
C GLU A 104 3.08 -6.55 20.12
N PHE A 105 3.94 -5.57 19.79
CA PHE A 105 5.39 -5.73 19.79
C PHE A 105 5.92 -6.13 21.18
N ASP A 106 5.45 -5.49 22.26
CA ASP A 106 5.89 -5.75 23.64
C ASP A 106 5.60 -7.18 24.13
N LYS A 107 4.76 -7.93 23.43
CA LYS A 107 4.44 -9.34 23.74
C LYS A 107 5.35 -10.35 23.05
N ILE A 108 6.16 -9.91 22.08
CA ILE A 108 6.93 -10.81 21.22
C ILE A 108 8.33 -10.98 21.77
N ASP A 109 8.84 -12.22 21.79
CA ASP A 109 10.24 -12.50 22.06
C ASP A 109 11.09 -12.06 20.85
N LEU A 110 12.09 -11.22 21.10
CA LEU A 110 12.94 -10.64 20.06
C LEU A 110 14.14 -11.52 19.71
N SER A 111 14.50 -12.48 20.56
CA SER A 111 15.73 -13.28 20.41
C SER A 111 15.78 -14.07 19.09
N ASP A 112 14.65 -14.66 18.68
CA ASP A 112 14.55 -15.46 17.47
C ASP A 112 14.71 -14.60 16.21
N VAL A 113 14.05 -13.44 16.17
CA VAL A 113 14.11 -12.54 15.00
C VAL A 113 15.50 -11.92 14.85
N GLU A 114 16.13 -11.53 15.96
CA GLU A 114 17.49 -11.00 15.93
C GLU A 114 18.50 -12.02 15.43
N SER A 115 18.40 -13.26 15.91
CA SER A 115 19.24 -14.37 15.42
C SER A 115 19.10 -14.59 13.91
N LEU A 116 17.87 -14.53 13.39
CA LEU A 116 17.61 -14.64 11.95
C LEU A 116 18.19 -13.46 11.15
N LEU A 117 18.08 -12.24 11.69
CA LEU A 117 18.64 -11.05 11.04
C LEU A 117 20.17 -11.09 11.00
N TYR A 118 20.81 -11.55 12.10
CA TYR A 118 22.26 -11.78 12.12
C TYR A 118 22.70 -12.78 11.04
N ASN A 119 21.96 -13.87 10.86
CA ASN A 119 22.25 -14.87 9.81
C ASN A 119 22.12 -14.29 8.39
N CYS A 120 21.36 -13.23 8.22
CA CYS A 120 21.17 -12.52 6.94
C CYS A 120 22.07 -11.30 6.79
N SER A 121 22.91 -10.94 7.79
CA SER A 121 23.69 -9.70 7.83
C SER A 121 24.58 -9.48 6.60
N SER A 122 25.12 -10.55 6.02
CA SER A 122 25.93 -10.49 4.79
C SER A 122 25.16 -9.93 3.58
N LEU A 123 23.82 -9.89 3.62
CA LEU A 123 22.96 -9.36 2.57
C LEU A 123 22.58 -7.89 2.80
N PHE A 124 22.94 -7.33 3.94
CA PHE A 124 22.67 -5.93 4.31
C PHE A 124 23.85 -5.03 3.96
N LYS A 125 23.58 -3.74 3.71
CA LYS A 125 24.60 -2.70 3.51
C LYS A 125 25.20 -2.24 4.83
N SER A 126 24.43 -2.25 5.90
CA SER A 126 24.78 -1.90 7.28
C SER A 126 24.12 -2.87 8.25
N ASP A 127 24.42 -2.77 9.52
CA ASP A 127 23.73 -3.52 10.54
C ASP A 127 22.23 -3.20 10.54
N PHE A 128 21.42 -4.16 10.97
CA PHE A 128 20.00 -3.93 11.19
C PHE A 128 19.77 -3.09 12.45
N GLU A 129 18.71 -2.32 12.45
CA GLU A 129 18.35 -1.43 13.57
C GLU A 129 16.93 -1.73 14.04
N LEU A 130 16.73 -1.69 15.36
CA LEU A 130 15.39 -1.66 15.94
C LEU A 130 14.90 -0.20 15.97
N LYS A 131 13.84 0.10 15.20
CA LYS A 131 13.20 1.43 15.13
C LYS A 131 11.85 1.42 15.84
N GLY A 132 11.87 1.66 17.16
CA GLY A 132 10.67 1.57 17.99
C GLY A 132 10.15 0.13 18.05
N TYR A 133 9.15 -0.19 17.26
CA TYR A 133 8.45 -1.48 17.26
C TYR A 133 8.65 -2.30 15.97
N TYR A 134 9.70 -2.05 15.19
CA TYR A 134 10.05 -2.83 14.00
C TYR A 134 11.56 -2.83 13.75
N TYR A 135 12.06 -3.91 13.13
CA TYR A 135 13.44 -3.95 12.65
C TYR A 135 13.53 -3.43 11.22
N TYR A 136 14.61 -2.74 10.95
CA TYR A 136 14.94 -2.13 9.68
C TYR A 136 16.37 -2.49 9.28
N ALA A 137 16.60 -2.77 7.99
CA ALA A 137 17.93 -2.93 7.41
C ALA A 137 17.95 -2.47 5.95
N GLU A 138 19.05 -1.87 5.49
CA GLU A 138 19.26 -1.62 4.07
C GLU A 138 19.80 -2.89 3.40
N VAL A 139 19.07 -3.39 2.42
CA VAL A 139 19.42 -4.58 1.66
C VAL A 139 20.34 -4.20 0.50
N LYS A 140 21.36 -5.02 0.22
CA LYS A 140 22.22 -4.86 -0.98
C LYS A 140 21.37 -5.03 -2.23
N GLU A 141 21.76 -4.32 -3.28
CA GLU A 141 21.08 -4.36 -4.58
C GLU A 141 20.94 -5.81 -5.08
N HIS A 142 19.77 -6.12 -5.61
CA HIS A 142 19.39 -7.44 -6.13
C HIS A 142 19.37 -8.59 -5.10
N GLN A 143 19.41 -8.28 -3.79
CA GLN A 143 19.33 -9.29 -2.72
C GLN A 143 17.94 -9.37 -2.05
N GLU A 144 16.97 -8.58 -2.47
CA GLU A 144 15.65 -8.44 -1.85
C GLU A 144 14.90 -9.78 -1.78
N ILE A 145 14.89 -10.51 -2.89
CA ILE A 145 14.24 -11.81 -2.98
C ILE A 145 14.95 -12.83 -2.09
N MET A 146 16.28 -12.78 -2.05
CA MET A 146 17.08 -13.71 -1.26
C MET A 146 16.84 -13.52 0.23
N VAL A 147 16.85 -12.27 0.70
CA VAL A 147 16.54 -11.92 2.10
C VAL A 147 15.17 -12.45 2.50
N LEU A 148 14.13 -12.21 1.68
CA LEU A 148 12.78 -12.71 1.97
C LEU A 148 12.69 -14.24 1.97
N LYS A 149 13.41 -14.92 1.08
CA LYS A 149 13.47 -16.40 1.05
C LYS A 149 14.14 -16.97 2.30
N LEU A 150 15.13 -16.29 2.84
CA LEU A 150 15.83 -16.73 4.05
C LEU A 150 15.04 -16.43 5.32
N LEU A 151 14.34 -15.28 5.38
CA LEU A 151 13.63 -14.86 6.59
C LEU A 151 12.25 -15.51 6.72
N LYS A 152 11.39 -15.41 5.68
CA LYS A 152 9.96 -15.79 5.77
C LYS A 152 9.70 -17.20 6.30
N PRO A 153 10.46 -18.27 5.92
CA PRO A 153 10.19 -19.61 6.40
C PRO A 153 10.46 -19.83 7.89
N PHE A 154 11.31 -18.98 8.49
CA PHE A 154 11.79 -19.10 9.86
C PHE A 154 11.26 -18.02 10.80
N LEU A 155 10.65 -16.98 10.26
CA LEU A 155 10.00 -15.96 11.07
C LEU A 155 8.84 -16.57 11.86
N HIS A 156 8.86 -16.33 13.17
CA HIS A 156 7.76 -16.72 14.04
C HIS A 156 6.43 -16.10 13.53
N LYS A 157 5.32 -16.80 13.81
CA LYS A 157 3.97 -16.40 13.39
C LYS A 157 3.55 -14.98 13.82
N ASP A 158 4.24 -14.38 14.78
CA ASP A 158 3.95 -13.04 15.30
C ASP A 158 4.62 -11.91 14.51
N TRP A 159 5.44 -12.27 13.51
CA TRP A 159 6.15 -11.33 12.67
C TRP A 159 5.69 -11.37 11.21
N ASN A 160 5.78 -10.21 10.57
CA ASN A 160 5.76 -10.04 9.12
C ASN A 160 7.09 -9.48 8.63
N CYS A 161 7.45 -9.76 7.38
CA CYS A 161 8.53 -9.05 6.72
C CYS A 161 8.20 -8.71 5.27
N PHE A 162 8.69 -7.57 4.83
CA PHE A 162 8.62 -7.11 3.44
C PHE A 162 9.87 -6.28 3.11
N VAL A 163 10.18 -6.21 1.83
CA VAL A 163 11.24 -5.32 1.33
C VAL A 163 10.60 -4.31 0.39
N GLN A 164 10.99 -3.05 0.55
CA GLN A 164 10.59 -1.94 -0.29
C GLN A 164 11.79 -1.02 -0.50
N ASP A 165 12.09 -0.64 -1.74
CA ASP A 165 13.20 0.25 -2.10
C ASP A 165 14.53 -0.16 -1.46
N ASN A 166 14.87 -1.44 -1.55
CA ASN A 166 16.03 -2.05 -0.90
C ASN A 166 16.07 -1.91 0.63
N LYS A 167 14.93 -1.67 1.27
CA LYS A 167 14.79 -1.56 2.71
C LYS A 167 13.95 -2.72 3.24
N LEU A 168 14.55 -3.56 4.09
CA LEU A 168 13.84 -4.61 4.81
C LEU A 168 13.13 -4.00 6.01
N TYR A 169 11.87 -4.40 6.18
CA TYR A 169 11.07 -4.15 7.38
C TYR A 169 10.64 -5.48 7.96
N VAL A 170 10.90 -5.69 9.25
CA VAL A 170 10.36 -6.81 10.02
C VAL A 170 9.49 -6.22 11.13
N THR A 171 8.20 -6.46 11.04
CA THR A 171 7.16 -5.78 11.83
C THR A 171 6.31 -6.80 12.58
N PRO A 172 5.66 -6.43 13.70
CA PRO A 172 4.62 -7.26 14.28
C PRO A 172 3.55 -7.63 13.26
N LYS A 173 3.01 -8.82 13.37
CA LYS A 173 2.04 -9.37 12.39
C LYS A 173 0.77 -8.54 12.23
N ILE A 174 0.43 -7.72 13.20
CA ILE A 174 -0.71 -6.81 13.12
C ILE A 174 -0.53 -5.76 12.00
N VAL A 175 0.73 -5.43 11.65
CA VAL A 175 1.06 -4.43 10.63
C VAL A 175 0.80 -5.02 9.25
N THR A 176 -0.40 -4.78 8.75
CA THR A 176 -0.85 -5.11 7.39
C THR A 176 -1.77 -4.03 6.86
N LYS A 177 -1.83 -3.87 5.54
CA LYS A 177 -2.79 -3.00 4.84
C LYS A 177 -4.24 -3.31 5.28
N GLU A 178 -4.56 -4.59 5.44
CA GLU A 178 -5.87 -5.08 5.86
C GLU A 178 -6.22 -4.63 7.29
N ASN A 179 -5.35 -4.88 8.26
CA ASN A 179 -5.61 -4.53 9.65
C ASN A 179 -5.67 -3.03 9.87
N ALA A 180 -4.81 -2.27 9.18
CA ALA A 180 -4.86 -0.82 9.20
C ALA A 180 -6.19 -0.28 8.66
N LEU A 181 -6.71 -0.85 7.54
CA LEU A 181 -8.02 -0.45 7.02
C LEU A 181 -9.17 -0.86 7.95
N LYS A 182 -9.14 -2.06 8.55
CA LYS A 182 -10.13 -2.47 9.56
C LYS A 182 -10.17 -1.51 10.75
N TYR A 183 -9.00 -1.15 11.27
CA TYR A 183 -8.90 -0.20 12.37
C TYR A 183 -9.44 1.17 11.97
N LEU A 184 -8.99 1.72 10.84
CA LEU A 184 -9.43 3.03 10.35
C LEU A 184 -10.94 3.06 10.12
N SER A 185 -11.49 2.02 9.50
CA SER A 185 -12.93 1.91 9.23
C SER A 185 -13.75 1.88 10.51
N GLY A 186 -13.32 1.12 11.50
CA GLY A 186 -14.02 1.05 12.79
C GLY A 186 -13.92 2.36 13.58
N LYS A 187 -12.80 3.09 13.48
CA LYS A 187 -12.60 4.35 14.20
C LYS A 187 -13.39 5.51 13.61
N HIS A 188 -13.63 5.52 12.32
CA HIS A 188 -14.26 6.64 11.59
C HIS A 188 -15.59 6.26 10.96
N ASP A 189 -16.19 5.11 11.33
CA ASP A 189 -17.46 4.61 10.80
C ASP A 189 -17.51 4.60 9.26
N LEU A 190 -16.38 4.18 8.63
CA LEU A 190 -16.32 4.03 7.18
C LEU A 190 -17.06 2.78 6.75
N ASP A 191 -17.95 2.94 5.78
CA ASP A 191 -18.88 1.90 5.36
C ASP A 191 -18.23 0.92 4.38
N LEU A 192 -17.79 -0.22 4.89
CA LEU A 192 -17.23 -1.30 4.08
C LEU A 192 -18.28 -2.03 3.22
N LEU A 193 -19.60 -1.91 3.55
CA LEU A 193 -20.70 -2.50 2.76
C LEU A 193 -21.05 -1.66 1.53
N HIS A 194 -20.71 -0.36 1.53
CA HIS A 194 -20.83 0.52 0.36
C HIS A 194 -19.45 1.03 -0.03
N SER A 195 -18.56 0.09 -0.35
CA SER A 195 -17.14 0.39 -0.59
C SER A 195 -16.61 -0.23 -1.87
N PHE A 196 -15.54 0.39 -2.35
CA PHE A 196 -14.73 -0.07 -3.46
C PHE A 196 -13.30 -0.34 -2.98
N GLY A 197 -12.72 -1.43 -3.44
CA GLY A 197 -11.33 -1.77 -3.17
C GLY A 197 -10.60 -2.10 -4.47
N VAL A 198 -9.47 -1.45 -4.72
CA VAL A 198 -8.68 -1.68 -5.94
C VAL A 198 -7.19 -1.74 -5.63
N GLY A 199 -6.50 -2.62 -6.35
CA GLY A 199 -5.04 -2.76 -6.29
C GLY A 199 -4.53 -3.71 -7.37
N ASP A 200 -3.22 -3.76 -7.49
CA ASP A 200 -2.52 -4.54 -8.50
C ASP A 200 -1.59 -5.62 -7.93
N SER A 201 -1.20 -5.50 -6.66
CA SER A 201 -0.26 -6.43 -6.01
C SER A 201 -0.94 -7.47 -5.12
N LYS A 202 -0.28 -8.59 -4.87
CA LYS A 202 -0.76 -9.61 -3.92
C LYS A 202 -0.96 -9.05 -2.51
N ALA A 203 -0.18 -8.04 -2.13
CA ALA A 203 -0.29 -7.40 -0.83
C ALA A 203 -1.60 -6.62 -0.66
N ASP A 204 -2.27 -6.28 -1.77
CA ASP A 204 -3.52 -5.52 -1.76
C ASP A 204 -4.74 -6.40 -1.51
N LYS A 205 -4.63 -7.71 -1.78
CA LYS A 205 -5.75 -8.65 -1.65
C LYS A 205 -6.46 -8.55 -0.29
N GLY A 206 -5.69 -8.45 0.80
CA GLY A 206 -6.23 -8.42 2.15
C GLY A 206 -7.21 -7.26 2.37
N PHE A 207 -6.84 -6.05 1.99
CA PHE A 207 -7.73 -4.89 2.16
C PHE A 207 -8.85 -4.86 1.12
N ILE A 208 -8.61 -5.32 -0.12
CA ILE A 208 -9.65 -5.43 -1.16
C ILE A 208 -10.73 -6.42 -0.72
N ASP A 209 -10.35 -7.52 -0.07
CA ASP A 209 -11.31 -8.52 0.40
C ASP A 209 -12.25 -8.00 1.50
N LEU A 210 -11.92 -6.90 2.17
CA LEU A 210 -12.80 -6.22 3.12
C LEU A 210 -13.91 -5.39 2.44
N THR A 211 -13.72 -5.01 1.19
CA THR A 211 -14.65 -4.14 0.47
C THR A 211 -15.74 -4.94 -0.25
N MET A 212 -16.88 -4.30 -0.50
CA MET A 212 -17.99 -4.93 -1.23
C MET A 212 -17.66 -5.09 -2.72
N ASN A 213 -17.21 -4.01 -3.36
CA ASN A 213 -16.87 -3.99 -4.78
C ASN A 213 -15.37 -4.13 -4.95
N LYS A 214 -14.95 -5.30 -5.40
CA LYS A 214 -13.55 -5.66 -5.59
C LYS A 214 -13.12 -5.39 -7.03
N MET A 215 -11.97 -4.72 -7.19
CA MET A 215 -11.45 -4.33 -8.51
C MET A 215 -9.97 -4.68 -8.62
N SER A 216 -9.54 -5.03 -9.84
CA SER A 216 -8.13 -5.27 -10.17
C SER A 216 -7.89 -5.03 -11.66
N PHE A 217 -6.67 -5.31 -12.10
CA PHE A 217 -6.25 -5.13 -13.48
C PHE A 217 -5.81 -6.44 -14.09
N VAL A 218 -6.19 -6.68 -15.34
CA VAL A 218 -5.65 -7.79 -16.15
C VAL A 218 -4.12 -7.62 -16.24
N ASN A 219 -3.39 -8.73 -16.13
CA ASN A 219 -1.93 -8.75 -16.11
C ASN A 219 -1.29 -8.07 -14.88
N SER A 220 -2.04 -7.88 -13.81
CA SER A 220 -1.49 -7.47 -12.52
C SER A 220 -1.04 -8.68 -11.69
N GLU A 221 -0.10 -8.47 -10.77
CA GLU A 221 0.36 -9.53 -9.85
C GLU A 221 -0.80 -10.12 -9.03
N LEU A 222 -1.74 -9.26 -8.59
CA LEU A 222 -2.94 -9.71 -7.88
C LEU A 222 -3.77 -10.64 -8.76
N TRP A 223 -4.13 -10.20 -9.97
CA TRP A 223 -4.96 -10.98 -10.89
C TRP A 223 -4.39 -12.36 -11.18
N ASP A 224 -3.08 -12.44 -11.47
CA ASP A 224 -2.39 -13.69 -11.76
C ASP A 224 -2.33 -14.63 -10.55
N SER A 225 -2.40 -14.08 -9.34
CA SER A 225 -2.40 -14.85 -8.09
C SER A 225 -3.75 -15.42 -7.67
N LEU A 226 -4.86 -14.88 -8.24
CA LEU A 226 -6.22 -15.31 -7.89
C LEU A 226 -6.53 -16.68 -8.47
N LYS A 227 -7.21 -17.51 -7.67
CA LYS A 227 -7.80 -18.75 -8.15
C LYS A 227 -9.00 -18.42 -9.06
N GLU A 228 -9.29 -19.28 -10.03
CA GLU A 228 -10.40 -19.06 -10.97
C GLU A 228 -11.73 -18.70 -10.28
N LYS A 229 -12.08 -19.43 -9.20
CA LYS A 229 -13.29 -19.16 -8.40
C LYS A 229 -13.31 -17.80 -7.69
N GLU A 230 -12.16 -17.13 -7.54
CA GLU A 230 -12.05 -15.81 -6.91
C GLU A 230 -12.19 -14.70 -7.96
N LYS A 231 -11.73 -14.95 -9.19
CA LYS A 231 -11.76 -13.99 -10.30
C LYS A 231 -13.16 -13.45 -10.59
N TYR A 232 -14.20 -14.28 -10.45
CA TYR A 232 -15.61 -13.86 -10.63
C TYR A 232 -16.09 -12.78 -9.66
N LYS A 233 -15.34 -12.54 -8.58
CA LYS A 233 -15.69 -11.53 -7.58
C LYS A 233 -15.10 -10.16 -7.90
N TYR A 234 -14.29 -10.05 -8.94
CA TYR A 234 -13.57 -8.83 -9.30
C TYR A 234 -14.11 -8.19 -10.57
N SER A 235 -14.29 -6.87 -10.54
CA SER A 235 -14.37 -6.07 -11.76
C SER A 235 -12.97 -5.83 -12.29
N ILE A 236 -12.77 -6.02 -13.59
CA ILE A 236 -11.45 -6.07 -14.21
C ILE A 236 -11.27 -4.93 -15.20
N PHE A 237 -10.11 -4.30 -15.18
CA PHE A 237 -9.70 -3.23 -16.07
C PHE A 237 -8.37 -3.59 -16.75
N PHE A 238 -8.01 -2.91 -17.81
CA PHE A 238 -6.66 -3.03 -18.36
C PHE A 238 -5.65 -2.33 -17.46
N LEU A 239 -4.48 -2.93 -17.28
CA LEU A 239 -3.41 -2.30 -16.52
C LEU A 239 -2.86 -1.10 -17.31
N GLY A 240 -2.79 0.06 -16.66
CA GLY A 240 -2.27 1.29 -17.25
C GLY A 240 -3.21 2.48 -17.06
N LEU A 241 -2.80 3.60 -17.62
CA LEU A 241 -3.46 4.91 -17.46
C LEU A 241 -4.93 4.91 -17.87
N SER A 242 -5.25 4.34 -19.03
CA SER A 242 -6.63 4.26 -19.53
C SER A 242 -7.52 3.37 -18.67
N GLY A 243 -7.02 2.24 -18.19
CA GLY A 243 -7.79 1.35 -17.31
C GLY A 243 -8.06 1.97 -15.93
N SER A 244 -7.09 2.72 -15.38
CA SER A 244 -7.30 3.50 -14.16
C SER A 244 -8.38 4.57 -14.36
N GLU A 245 -8.37 5.25 -15.48
CA GLU A 245 -9.39 6.24 -15.84
C GLU A 245 -10.78 5.62 -15.97
N GLU A 246 -10.89 4.47 -16.65
CA GLU A 246 -12.16 3.72 -16.78
C GLU A 246 -12.70 3.28 -15.43
N MET A 247 -11.82 2.78 -14.55
CA MET A 247 -12.16 2.37 -13.18
C MET A 247 -12.73 3.56 -12.40
N LEU A 248 -12.05 4.71 -12.39
CA LEU A 248 -12.52 5.91 -11.70
C LEU A 248 -13.87 6.40 -12.26
N LYS A 249 -14.07 6.37 -13.57
CA LYS A 249 -15.35 6.69 -14.21
C LYS A 249 -16.47 5.73 -13.80
N LEU A 250 -16.15 4.44 -13.62
CA LEU A 250 -17.13 3.47 -13.12
C LEU A 250 -17.54 3.81 -11.69
N ILE A 251 -16.59 4.04 -10.79
CA ILE A 251 -16.87 4.40 -9.39
C ILE A 251 -17.70 5.69 -9.33
N ALA A 252 -17.42 6.67 -10.18
CA ALA A 252 -18.14 7.95 -10.20
C ALA A 252 -19.62 7.86 -10.60
N ARG A 253 -20.09 6.71 -11.11
CA ARG A 253 -21.51 6.47 -11.50
C ARG A 253 -22.34 5.91 -10.33
N PHE A 254 -21.70 5.46 -9.28
CA PHE A 254 -22.35 4.97 -8.05
C PHE A 254 -22.54 6.09 -7.03
#